data_32aa39650ee4c54eac33f854f252acbf
#
_entry.id   32aa39650ee4c54eac33f854f252acbf
#
_cell.length_a   1.000
_cell.length_b   1.000
_cell.length_c   1.000
_cell.angle_alpha   90.00
_cell.angle_beta   90.00
_cell.angle_gamma   90.00
#
_symmetry.space_group_name_H-M   'P 1'
#
loop_
_entity.id
_entity.type
_entity.pdbx_description
1 polymer ?
#
loop_
_entity_poly.entity_id
_entity_poly.type
_entity_poly.pdbx_seq_one_letter_code
_entity_poly.pdbx_strand_id
1 'polypeptide(L)'
;MSEHPVVLCDLDGVVWLAGTALPGAPEAVERLRSSGRRVLFVTNNSSATVATQVAALAAVGIPAAGDVVTSAAAAATLVVPGERVLVCGGIGVIEAMEQRRALVVDGSVPAAVDTVVVGFHRDFDYERMHVASRAVRAGARLVATNADATFPTPQGPIPGCGAILASVAVASGVEPVVAGKPNAPMVDAVAALLGCVVGELAGSLMVGDRIDTDGQFASALGGSFALVRTGVTSPGAHVAGDVAV
;
A
#
# COMPACT_ATOMS: atom_id res chain seq x y z
N MET A 1 18.66 21.34 12.20
CA MET A 1 18.05 20.32 11.31
C MET A 1 16.87 19.73 12.05
N SER A 2 15.72 19.50 11.41
CA SER A 2 14.57 18.86 12.05
C SER A 2 14.94 17.41 12.42
N GLU A 3 14.46 16.94 13.57
CA GLU A 3 14.74 15.58 14.08
C GLU A 3 14.28 14.51 13.07
N HIS A 4 13.19 14.77 12.32
CA HIS A 4 12.67 13.91 11.24
C HIS A 4 12.43 14.76 9.98
N PRO A 5 13.37 14.77 9.03
CA PRO A 5 13.24 15.56 7.80
C PRO A 5 12.15 15.04 6.85
N VAL A 6 11.89 13.74 6.87
CA VAL A 6 10.84 13.07 6.10
C VAL A 6 9.79 12.49 7.04
N VAL A 7 8.53 12.79 6.77
CA VAL A 7 7.37 12.22 7.47
C VAL A 7 6.57 11.42 6.45
N LEU A 8 6.37 10.15 6.74
CA LEU A 8 5.56 9.22 5.97
C LEU A 8 4.24 9.04 6.70
N CYS A 9 3.13 9.37 6.05
CA CYS A 9 1.80 9.25 6.63
C CYS A 9 1.02 8.13 5.94
N ASP A 10 0.43 7.22 6.71
CA ASP A 10 -0.64 6.39 6.19
C ASP A 10 -1.89 7.25 5.89
N LEU A 11 -2.84 6.71 5.16
CA LEU A 11 -4.06 7.40 4.76
C LEU A 11 -5.26 6.97 5.61
N ASP A 12 -5.62 5.69 5.54
CA ASP A 12 -6.83 5.18 6.18
C ASP A 12 -6.60 5.03 7.70
N GLY A 13 -7.39 5.75 8.51
CA GLY A 13 -7.20 5.82 9.97
C GLY A 13 -6.24 6.90 10.45
N VAL A 14 -5.54 7.59 9.54
CA VAL A 14 -4.58 8.67 9.85
C VAL A 14 -5.05 10.01 9.28
N VAL A 15 -5.30 10.07 7.99
CA VAL A 15 -5.79 11.28 7.29
C VAL A 15 -7.32 11.29 7.25
N TRP A 16 -7.91 10.13 6.99
CA TRP A 16 -9.36 9.96 6.88
C TRP A 16 -9.84 8.60 7.39
N LEU A 17 -11.15 8.52 7.61
CA LEU A 17 -11.88 7.25 7.69
C LEU A 17 -12.90 7.23 6.55
N ALA A 18 -12.77 6.24 5.66
CA ALA A 18 -13.65 6.06 4.50
C ALA A 18 -13.86 7.35 3.68
N GLY A 19 -12.80 8.11 3.44
CA GLY A 19 -12.81 9.34 2.66
C GLY A 19 -13.29 10.60 3.40
N THR A 20 -13.66 10.48 4.68
CA THR A 20 -13.98 11.65 5.54
C THR A 20 -12.77 12.03 6.35
N ALA A 21 -12.27 13.26 6.19
CA ALA A 21 -11.11 13.75 6.92
C ALA A 21 -11.25 13.59 8.44
N LEU A 22 -10.20 13.12 9.08
CA LEU A 22 -10.11 13.13 10.53
C LEU A 22 -9.89 14.57 11.03
N PRO A 23 -10.55 14.97 12.13
CA PRO A 23 -10.39 16.31 12.68
C PRO A 23 -8.91 16.62 12.98
N GLY A 24 -8.42 17.74 12.46
CA GLY A 24 -7.05 18.21 12.67
C GLY A 24 -5.99 17.60 11.75
N ALA A 25 -6.32 16.59 10.92
CA ALA A 25 -5.34 15.98 10.02
C ALA A 25 -4.82 16.94 8.94
N PRO A 26 -5.65 17.72 8.24
CA PRO A 26 -5.15 18.71 7.26
C PRO A 26 -4.23 19.75 7.91
N GLU A 27 -4.61 20.29 9.07
CA GLU A 27 -3.83 21.28 9.80
C GLU A 27 -2.51 20.69 10.34
N ALA A 28 -2.48 19.42 10.71
CA ALA A 28 -1.27 18.73 11.13
C ALA A 28 -0.29 18.58 9.95
N VAL A 29 -0.77 18.16 8.78
CA VAL A 29 0.04 18.08 7.57
C VAL A 29 0.61 19.45 7.20
N GLU A 30 -0.22 20.50 7.23
CA GLU A 30 0.24 21.86 6.93
C GLU A 30 1.32 22.32 7.94
N ARG A 31 1.15 22.09 9.24
CA ARG A 31 2.17 22.41 10.25
C ARG A 31 3.48 21.66 10.00
N LEU A 32 3.42 20.38 9.62
CA LEU A 32 4.62 19.60 9.28
C LEU A 32 5.36 20.21 8.09
N ARG A 33 4.64 20.52 7.01
CA ARG A 33 5.22 21.14 5.81
C ARG A 33 5.78 22.54 6.09
N SER A 34 5.05 23.38 6.81
CA SER A 34 5.49 24.73 7.20
C SER A 34 6.72 24.71 8.10
N SER A 35 7.00 23.60 8.81
CA SER A 35 8.24 23.40 9.58
C SER A 35 9.42 22.89 8.73
N GLY A 36 9.26 22.82 7.38
CA GLY A 36 10.31 22.40 6.46
C GLY A 36 10.44 20.89 6.27
N ARG A 37 9.47 20.10 6.77
CA ARG A 37 9.46 18.64 6.59
C ARG A 37 8.84 18.25 5.25
N ARG A 38 9.42 17.24 4.59
CA ARG A 38 8.80 16.58 3.45
C ARG A 38 7.75 15.59 3.97
N VAL A 39 6.50 15.72 3.53
CA VAL A 39 5.42 14.81 3.91
C VAL A 39 5.00 14.00 2.70
N LEU A 40 5.09 12.66 2.80
CA LEU A 40 4.63 11.70 1.80
C LEU A 40 3.49 10.87 2.37
N PHE A 41 2.58 10.45 1.51
CA PHE A 41 1.47 9.57 1.85
C PHE A 41 1.77 8.16 1.33
N VAL A 42 1.82 7.17 2.23
CA VAL A 42 2.22 5.80 1.91
C VAL A 42 1.09 4.86 2.31
N THR A 43 0.37 4.33 1.32
CA THR A 43 -0.82 3.52 1.55
C THR A 43 -0.73 2.10 1.00
N ASN A 44 -1.28 1.14 1.75
CA ASN A 44 -1.50 -0.22 1.27
C ASN A 44 -2.74 -0.33 0.35
N ASN A 45 -3.55 0.72 0.24
CA ASN A 45 -4.69 0.72 -0.67
C ASN A 45 -4.22 0.82 -2.13
N SER A 46 -4.38 -0.28 -2.87
CA SER A 46 -4.00 -0.42 -4.28
C SER A 46 -5.17 -0.31 -5.26
N SER A 47 -6.40 -0.15 -4.77
CA SER A 47 -7.60 -0.25 -5.62
C SER A 47 -7.83 0.95 -6.52
N ALA A 48 -7.48 2.16 -6.04
CA ALA A 48 -7.63 3.41 -6.78
C ALA A 48 -6.32 3.83 -7.45
N THR A 49 -6.42 4.61 -8.52
CA THR A 49 -5.26 5.22 -9.20
C THR A 49 -4.59 6.25 -8.29
N VAL A 50 -3.31 6.54 -8.54
CA VAL A 50 -2.60 7.62 -7.83
C VAL A 50 -3.31 8.96 -8.01
N ALA A 51 -3.81 9.26 -9.21
CA ALA A 51 -4.57 10.48 -9.47
C ALA A 51 -5.85 10.58 -8.62
N THR A 52 -6.56 9.46 -8.43
CA THR A 52 -7.75 9.41 -7.55
C THR A 52 -7.37 9.67 -6.10
N GLN A 53 -6.27 9.09 -5.59
CA GLN A 53 -5.78 9.34 -4.22
C GLN A 53 -5.39 10.81 -4.02
N VAL A 54 -4.66 11.39 -5.00
CA VAL A 54 -4.28 12.82 -4.97
C VAL A 54 -5.51 13.72 -4.96
N ALA A 55 -6.53 13.41 -5.79
CA ALA A 55 -7.77 14.18 -5.82
C ALA A 55 -8.55 14.08 -4.49
N ALA A 56 -8.58 12.88 -3.88
CA ALA A 56 -9.22 12.68 -2.58
C ALA A 56 -8.49 13.47 -1.46
N LEU A 57 -7.17 13.47 -1.46
CA LEU A 57 -6.37 14.30 -0.53
C LEU A 57 -6.64 15.80 -0.73
N ALA A 58 -6.68 16.27 -1.98
CA ALA A 58 -7.00 17.66 -2.28
C ALA A 58 -8.42 18.05 -1.82
N ALA A 59 -9.39 17.14 -1.95
CA ALA A 59 -10.78 17.38 -1.50
C ALA A 59 -10.91 17.57 0.02
N VAL A 60 -9.96 17.00 0.79
CA VAL A 60 -9.90 17.21 2.25
C VAL A 60 -8.90 18.30 2.65
N GLY A 61 -8.43 19.12 1.68
CA GLY A 61 -7.55 20.28 1.94
C GLY A 61 -6.06 19.94 1.99
N ILE A 62 -5.63 18.77 1.53
CA ILE A 62 -4.23 18.33 1.52
C ILE A 62 -3.72 18.20 0.07
N PRO A 63 -3.06 19.20 -0.53
CA PRO A 63 -2.39 19.04 -1.82
C PRO A 63 -1.29 17.98 -1.72
N ALA A 64 -1.30 16.97 -2.63
CA ALA A 64 -0.40 15.83 -2.56
C ALA A 64 0.13 15.37 -3.94
N ALA A 65 0.14 16.26 -4.94
CA ALA A 65 0.69 15.93 -6.25
C ALA A 65 2.19 15.57 -6.15
N GLY A 66 2.54 14.35 -6.55
CA GLY A 66 3.91 13.83 -6.45
C GLY A 66 4.33 13.38 -5.05
N ASP A 67 3.39 13.27 -4.09
CA ASP A 67 3.67 12.89 -2.70
C ASP A 67 2.96 11.59 -2.27
N VAL A 68 2.42 10.79 -3.21
CA VAL A 68 1.67 9.57 -2.90
C VAL A 68 2.41 8.34 -3.41
N VAL A 69 2.63 7.36 -2.53
CA VAL A 69 3.14 6.01 -2.85
C VAL A 69 2.08 4.99 -2.47
N THR A 70 1.69 4.15 -3.42
CA THR A 70 0.71 3.07 -3.21
C THR A 70 1.38 1.70 -3.23
N SER A 71 0.76 0.71 -2.60
CA SER A 71 1.23 -0.66 -2.69
C SER A 71 1.15 -1.25 -4.12
N ALA A 72 0.33 -0.67 -4.99
CA ALA A 72 0.35 -0.99 -6.42
C ALA A 72 1.65 -0.54 -7.09
N ALA A 73 2.13 0.68 -6.79
CA ALA A 73 3.42 1.17 -7.26
C ALA A 73 4.58 0.32 -6.72
N ALA A 74 4.53 -0.07 -5.44
CA ALA A 74 5.51 -0.99 -4.86
C ALA A 74 5.50 -2.36 -5.56
N ALA A 75 4.33 -2.95 -5.84
CA ALA A 75 4.23 -4.21 -6.57
C ALA A 75 4.78 -4.12 -8.00
N ALA A 76 4.62 -2.97 -8.65
CA ALA A 76 5.15 -2.73 -10.00
C ALA A 76 6.70 -2.77 -10.03
N THR A 77 7.40 -2.48 -8.93
CA THR A 77 8.87 -2.61 -8.88
C THR A 77 9.34 -4.06 -9.06
N LEU A 78 8.51 -5.03 -8.71
CA LEU A 78 8.77 -6.47 -8.84
C LEU A 78 8.51 -7.01 -10.25
N VAL A 79 7.98 -6.19 -11.15
CA VAL A 79 7.62 -6.57 -12.52
C VAL A 79 8.64 -5.98 -13.50
N VAL A 80 9.11 -6.80 -14.44
CA VAL A 80 10.03 -6.36 -15.50
C VAL A 80 9.22 -5.79 -16.67
N PRO A 81 9.65 -4.68 -17.31
CA PRO A 81 9.00 -4.18 -18.52
C PRO A 81 8.87 -5.26 -19.61
N GLY A 82 7.66 -5.38 -20.17
CA GLY A 82 7.33 -6.38 -21.17
C GLY A 82 6.81 -7.72 -20.62
N GLU A 83 6.85 -7.96 -19.30
CA GLU A 83 6.18 -9.12 -18.70
C GLU A 83 4.67 -9.09 -18.94
N ARG A 84 4.10 -10.27 -19.18
CA ARG A 84 2.65 -10.46 -19.29
C ARG A 84 2.06 -10.66 -17.91
N VAL A 85 1.32 -9.66 -17.46
CA VAL A 85 0.79 -9.58 -16.09
C VAL A 85 -0.72 -9.79 -16.10
N LEU A 86 -1.19 -10.81 -15.37
CA LEU A 86 -2.58 -10.95 -15.01
C LEU A 86 -2.85 -10.13 -13.74
N VAL A 87 -3.71 -9.13 -13.84
CA VAL A 87 -4.13 -8.33 -12.70
C VAL A 87 -5.41 -8.90 -12.09
N CYS A 88 -5.31 -9.38 -10.84
CA CYS A 88 -6.43 -9.70 -9.97
C CYS A 88 -6.57 -8.60 -8.92
N GLY A 89 -6.99 -7.41 -9.34
CA GLY A 89 -6.96 -6.19 -8.53
C GLY A 89 -7.75 -5.04 -9.17
N GLY A 90 -7.81 -3.91 -8.47
CA GLY A 90 -8.48 -2.71 -8.95
C GLY A 90 -7.70 -1.94 -10.02
N ILE A 91 -8.31 -0.85 -10.51
CA ILE A 91 -7.75 -0.02 -11.58
C ILE A 91 -6.37 0.58 -11.23
N GLY A 92 -6.09 0.84 -9.95
CA GLY A 92 -4.79 1.35 -9.52
C GLY A 92 -3.66 0.34 -9.72
N VAL A 93 -3.95 -0.98 -9.66
CA VAL A 93 -2.97 -2.03 -9.98
C VAL A 93 -2.72 -2.05 -11.49
N ILE A 94 -3.79 -1.96 -12.31
CA ILE A 94 -3.66 -1.89 -13.77
C ILE A 94 -2.78 -0.69 -14.17
N GLU A 95 -3.10 0.50 -13.65
CA GLU A 95 -2.31 1.73 -13.90
C GLU A 95 -0.83 1.53 -13.57
N ALA A 96 -0.52 0.95 -12.40
CA ALA A 96 0.87 0.75 -11.98
C ALA A 96 1.63 -0.24 -12.91
N MET A 97 0.96 -1.31 -13.37
CA MET A 97 1.55 -2.27 -14.31
C MET A 97 1.78 -1.63 -15.68
N GLU A 98 0.84 -0.83 -16.19
CA GLU A 98 0.97 -0.11 -17.46
C GLU A 98 2.09 0.94 -17.40
N GLN A 99 2.20 1.70 -16.30
CA GLN A 99 3.31 2.64 -16.07
C GLN A 99 4.67 1.92 -16.04
N ARG A 100 4.70 0.68 -15.55
CA ARG A 100 5.88 -0.19 -15.58
C ARG A 100 6.15 -0.75 -16.98
N ARG A 101 5.27 -0.51 -17.97
CA ARG A 101 5.31 -1.08 -19.33
C ARG A 101 5.16 -2.60 -19.34
N ALA A 102 4.43 -3.16 -18.39
CA ALA A 102 3.98 -4.54 -18.43
C ALA A 102 2.83 -4.68 -19.44
N LEU A 103 2.65 -5.89 -19.96
CA LEU A 103 1.54 -6.24 -20.83
C LEU A 103 0.42 -6.85 -19.98
N VAL A 104 -0.60 -6.07 -19.68
CA VAL A 104 -1.76 -6.58 -18.91
C VAL A 104 -2.55 -7.53 -19.81
N VAL A 105 -2.78 -8.76 -19.31
CA VAL A 105 -3.46 -9.85 -20.03
C VAL A 105 -4.67 -10.36 -19.25
N ASP A 106 -5.61 -11.00 -19.92
CA ASP A 106 -6.86 -11.52 -19.34
C ASP A 106 -6.75 -12.92 -18.71
N GLY A 107 -5.59 -13.59 -18.87
CA GLY A 107 -5.36 -14.94 -18.34
C GLY A 107 -6.07 -16.06 -19.12
N SER A 108 -6.64 -15.81 -20.29
CA SER A 108 -7.28 -16.81 -21.15
C SER A 108 -6.33 -17.95 -21.53
N VAL A 109 -5.03 -17.64 -21.69
CA VAL A 109 -3.94 -18.60 -21.89
C VAL A 109 -3.02 -18.60 -20.66
N PRO A 110 -3.22 -19.52 -19.69
CA PRO A 110 -2.49 -19.47 -18.39
C PRO A 110 -0.98 -19.55 -18.54
N ALA A 111 -0.48 -20.41 -19.45
CA ALA A 111 0.96 -20.54 -19.70
C ALA A 111 1.60 -19.31 -20.36
N ALA A 112 0.79 -18.32 -20.78
CA ALA A 112 1.26 -17.06 -21.32
C ALA A 112 1.33 -15.94 -20.26
N VAL A 113 1.05 -16.23 -18.99
CA VAL A 113 1.15 -15.29 -17.88
C VAL A 113 2.51 -15.46 -17.21
N ASP A 114 3.25 -14.38 -17.07
CA ASP A 114 4.56 -14.37 -16.38
C ASP A 114 4.40 -14.04 -14.89
N THR A 115 3.47 -13.14 -14.55
CA THR A 115 3.19 -12.73 -13.17
C THR A 115 1.69 -12.51 -12.96
N VAL A 116 1.17 -13.01 -11.84
CA VAL A 116 -0.16 -12.67 -11.32
C VAL A 116 0.03 -11.65 -10.21
N VAL A 117 -0.62 -10.48 -10.33
CA VAL A 117 -0.59 -9.44 -9.30
C VAL A 117 -1.96 -9.35 -8.64
N VAL A 118 -2.01 -9.68 -7.34
CA VAL A 118 -3.23 -9.61 -6.52
C VAL A 118 -3.28 -8.28 -5.78
N GLY A 119 -4.42 -7.60 -5.89
CA GLY A 119 -4.71 -6.36 -5.17
C GLY A 119 -6.15 -6.33 -4.66
N PHE A 120 -6.47 -5.39 -3.77
CA PHE A 120 -7.83 -5.22 -3.28
C PHE A 120 -8.76 -4.73 -4.40
N HIS A 121 -9.90 -5.41 -4.55
CA HIS A 121 -11.02 -5.00 -5.41
C HIS A 121 -12.31 -5.66 -4.93
N ARG A 122 -13.45 -5.02 -5.14
CA ARG A 122 -14.74 -5.44 -4.58
C ARG A 122 -15.54 -6.37 -5.50
N ASP A 123 -15.12 -6.51 -6.73
CA ASP A 123 -15.73 -7.38 -7.75
C ASP A 123 -14.99 -8.72 -7.88
N PHE A 124 -14.22 -9.12 -6.85
CA PHE A 124 -13.61 -10.43 -6.77
C PHE A 124 -14.67 -11.52 -6.66
N ASP A 125 -14.52 -12.54 -7.50
CA ASP A 125 -15.42 -13.68 -7.60
C ASP A 125 -14.67 -15.00 -7.78
N TYR A 126 -15.42 -16.10 -7.90
CA TYR A 126 -14.86 -17.44 -8.07
C TYR A 126 -14.08 -17.56 -9.38
N GLU A 127 -14.56 -16.96 -10.47
CA GLU A 127 -13.89 -17.04 -11.78
C GLU A 127 -12.55 -16.32 -11.78
N ARG A 128 -12.47 -15.13 -11.16
CA ARG A 128 -11.19 -14.41 -10.97
C ARG A 128 -10.21 -15.22 -10.13
N MET A 129 -10.67 -15.86 -9.05
CA MET A 129 -9.84 -16.77 -8.26
C MET A 129 -9.35 -17.95 -9.10
N HIS A 130 -10.25 -18.57 -9.88
CA HIS A 130 -9.92 -19.70 -10.75
C HIS A 130 -8.87 -19.33 -11.79
N VAL A 131 -9.07 -18.23 -12.53
CA VAL A 131 -8.15 -17.76 -13.56
C VAL A 131 -6.77 -17.43 -12.96
N ALA A 132 -6.72 -16.67 -11.86
CA ALA A 132 -5.47 -16.31 -11.19
C ALA A 132 -4.71 -17.55 -10.69
N SER A 133 -5.37 -18.45 -9.94
CA SER A 133 -4.73 -19.64 -9.39
C SER A 133 -4.27 -20.62 -10.49
N ARG A 134 -5.00 -20.70 -11.60
CA ARG A 134 -4.63 -21.51 -12.76
C ARG A 134 -3.36 -20.99 -13.44
N ALA A 135 -3.22 -19.66 -13.60
CA ALA A 135 -2.02 -19.04 -14.15
C ALA A 135 -0.80 -19.28 -13.24
N VAL A 136 -0.96 -19.13 -11.92
CA VAL A 136 0.12 -19.42 -10.95
C VAL A 136 0.54 -20.90 -11.02
N ARG A 137 -0.42 -21.84 -11.07
CA ARG A 137 -0.10 -23.27 -11.23
C ARG A 137 0.58 -23.59 -12.58
N ALA A 138 0.37 -22.76 -13.60
CA ALA A 138 1.04 -22.89 -14.90
C ALA A 138 2.47 -22.30 -14.90
N GLY A 139 2.93 -21.74 -13.77
CA GLY A 139 4.30 -21.24 -13.58
C GLY A 139 4.43 -19.74 -13.42
N ALA A 140 3.34 -18.96 -13.44
CA ALA A 140 3.39 -17.54 -13.16
C ALA A 140 3.82 -17.25 -11.71
N ARG A 141 4.60 -16.19 -11.49
CA ARG A 141 4.90 -15.70 -10.15
C ARG A 141 3.65 -15.13 -9.50
N LEU A 142 3.50 -15.30 -8.18
CA LEU A 142 2.43 -14.71 -7.41
C LEU A 142 2.96 -13.50 -6.62
N VAL A 143 2.49 -12.31 -6.97
CA VAL A 143 2.81 -11.04 -6.30
C VAL A 143 1.52 -10.48 -5.71
N ALA A 144 1.59 -9.91 -4.51
CA ALA A 144 0.48 -9.21 -3.87
C ALA A 144 0.84 -7.77 -3.57
N THR A 145 -0.10 -6.86 -3.74
CA THR A 145 0.09 -5.46 -3.37
C THR A 145 0.22 -5.30 -1.85
N ASN A 146 -0.55 -6.05 -1.06
CA ASN A 146 -0.45 -6.13 0.40
C ASN A 146 -1.13 -7.41 0.91
N ALA A 147 -0.98 -7.68 2.21
CA ALA A 147 -1.58 -8.84 2.88
C ALA A 147 -2.58 -8.44 3.99
N ASP A 148 -3.10 -7.22 3.96
CA ASP A 148 -4.04 -6.72 4.98
C ASP A 148 -5.30 -7.58 4.99
N ALA A 149 -5.59 -8.22 6.12
CA ALA A 149 -6.72 -9.15 6.26
C ALA A 149 -8.06 -8.46 6.04
N THR A 150 -8.16 -7.21 6.47
CA THR A 150 -9.39 -6.40 6.40
C THR A 150 -9.14 -5.01 5.83
N PHE A 151 -10.19 -4.43 5.26
CA PHE A 151 -10.25 -3.04 4.85
C PHE A 151 -11.30 -2.30 5.71
N PRO A 152 -10.97 -1.14 6.32
CA PRO A 152 -11.89 -0.42 7.18
C PRO A 152 -13.00 0.27 6.38
N THR A 153 -14.24 0.18 6.88
CA THR A 153 -15.38 0.94 6.35
C THR A 153 -16.21 1.53 7.50
N PRO A 154 -17.08 2.52 7.25
CA PRO A 154 -17.95 3.07 8.28
C PRO A 154 -18.90 2.04 8.93
N GLN A 155 -19.20 0.95 8.21
CA GLN A 155 -20.08 -0.14 8.69
C GLN A 155 -19.30 -1.27 9.36
N GLY A 156 -17.98 -1.09 9.55
CA GLY A 156 -17.07 -2.09 10.09
C GLY A 156 -16.10 -2.64 9.03
N PRO A 157 -15.17 -3.50 9.45
CA PRO A 157 -14.17 -4.06 8.54
C PRO A 157 -14.79 -5.02 7.53
N ILE A 158 -14.36 -4.92 6.28
CA ILE A 158 -14.67 -5.90 5.22
C ILE A 158 -13.40 -6.69 4.87
N PRO A 159 -13.50 -7.86 4.16
CA PRO A 159 -12.31 -8.57 3.69
C PRO A 159 -11.39 -7.66 2.87
N GLY A 160 -10.09 -7.66 3.21
CA GLY A 160 -9.06 -6.88 2.53
C GLY A 160 -8.36 -7.66 1.42
N CYS A 161 -7.26 -7.11 0.90
CA CYS A 161 -6.43 -7.76 -0.11
C CYS A 161 -5.90 -9.12 0.38
N GLY A 162 -5.55 -9.25 1.66
CA GLY A 162 -5.06 -10.49 2.25
C GLY A 162 -6.06 -11.65 2.15
N ALA A 163 -7.37 -11.38 2.25
CA ALA A 163 -8.40 -12.40 2.07
C ALA A 163 -8.47 -12.90 0.61
N ILE A 164 -8.37 -11.98 -0.36
CA ILE A 164 -8.29 -12.32 -1.79
C ILE A 164 -7.01 -13.12 -2.07
N LEU A 165 -5.88 -12.62 -1.58
CA LEU A 165 -4.58 -13.27 -1.73
C LEU A 165 -4.57 -14.69 -1.17
N ALA A 166 -5.08 -14.87 0.04
CA ALA A 166 -5.15 -16.19 0.68
C ALA A 166 -5.92 -17.21 -0.17
N SER A 167 -7.03 -16.80 -0.80
CA SER A 167 -7.80 -17.67 -1.68
C SER A 167 -7.01 -18.13 -2.91
N VAL A 168 -6.25 -17.22 -3.55
CA VAL A 168 -5.41 -17.52 -4.72
C VAL A 168 -4.19 -18.37 -4.31
N ALA A 169 -3.53 -18.02 -3.20
CA ALA A 169 -2.36 -18.73 -2.68
C ALA A 169 -2.71 -20.17 -2.30
N VAL A 170 -3.80 -20.38 -1.55
CA VAL A 170 -4.29 -21.72 -1.18
C VAL A 170 -4.66 -22.53 -2.41
N ALA A 171 -5.40 -21.93 -3.37
CA ALA A 171 -5.82 -22.63 -4.58
C ALA A 171 -4.65 -22.95 -5.54
N SER A 172 -3.57 -22.17 -5.51
CA SER A 172 -2.38 -22.42 -6.35
C SER A 172 -1.30 -23.26 -5.66
N GLY A 173 -1.25 -23.24 -4.32
CA GLY A 173 -0.19 -23.89 -3.53
C GLY A 173 1.14 -23.12 -3.55
N VAL A 174 1.13 -21.81 -3.89
CA VAL A 174 2.33 -21.00 -4.04
C VAL A 174 2.31 -19.85 -3.04
N GLU A 175 3.42 -19.63 -2.36
CA GLU A 175 3.61 -18.50 -1.45
C GLU A 175 3.81 -17.19 -2.25
N PRO A 176 3.10 -16.11 -1.91
CA PRO A 176 3.19 -14.85 -2.61
C PRO A 176 4.41 -14.03 -2.17
N VAL A 177 4.92 -13.18 -3.08
CA VAL A 177 5.76 -12.05 -2.71
C VAL A 177 4.87 -10.83 -2.44
N VAL A 178 4.91 -10.30 -1.23
CA VAL A 178 4.09 -9.15 -0.82
C VAL A 178 4.91 -7.85 -0.94
N ALA A 179 4.34 -6.85 -1.61
CA ALA A 179 5.05 -5.61 -1.93
C ALA A 179 4.79 -4.46 -0.95
N GLY A 180 3.57 -4.34 -0.44
CA GLY A 180 3.17 -3.23 0.45
C GLY A 180 3.83 -3.24 1.82
N LYS A 181 3.56 -2.21 2.62
CA LYS A 181 4.03 -2.15 4.01
C LYS A 181 3.75 -3.47 4.75
N PRO A 182 4.70 -4.01 5.51
CA PRO A 182 6.02 -3.43 5.88
C PRO A 182 7.20 -3.85 4.96
N ASN A 183 6.95 -4.41 3.79
CA ASN A 183 7.97 -5.13 3.00
C ASN A 183 8.89 -4.20 2.19
N ALA A 184 10.07 -4.71 1.86
CA ALA A 184 11.13 -3.99 1.16
C ALA A 184 10.71 -3.29 -0.15
N PRO A 185 9.86 -3.86 -1.03
CA PRO A 185 9.46 -3.14 -2.25
C PRO A 185 8.76 -1.81 -1.98
N MET A 186 8.05 -1.65 -0.83
CA MET A 186 7.49 -0.36 -0.44
C MET A 186 8.58 0.62 0.00
N VAL A 187 9.63 0.14 0.70
CA VAL A 187 10.80 0.95 1.06
C VAL A 187 11.48 1.48 -0.20
N ASP A 188 11.70 0.59 -1.18
CA ASP A 188 12.32 0.94 -2.45
C ASP A 188 11.48 1.95 -3.25
N ALA A 189 10.14 1.79 -3.24
CA ALA A 189 9.24 2.71 -3.91
C ALA A 189 9.26 4.12 -3.27
N VAL A 190 9.33 4.22 -1.95
CA VAL A 190 9.48 5.49 -1.22
C VAL A 190 10.83 6.13 -1.55
N ALA A 191 11.93 5.37 -1.50
CA ALA A 191 13.26 5.87 -1.84
C ALA A 191 13.33 6.39 -3.28
N ALA A 192 12.75 5.64 -4.22
CA ALA A 192 12.68 6.04 -5.63
C ALA A 192 11.88 7.34 -5.83
N LEU A 193 10.73 7.51 -5.14
CA LEU A 193 9.96 8.75 -5.22
C LEU A 193 10.73 9.96 -4.67
N LEU A 194 11.50 9.76 -3.60
CA LEU A 194 12.34 10.80 -3.01
C LEU A 194 13.64 11.06 -3.78
N GLY A 195 14.02 10.17 -4.70
CA GLY A 195 15.28 10.25 -5.43
C GLY A 195 16.50 10.02 -4.52
N CYS A 196 16.35 9.19 -3.47
CA CYS A 196 17.39 8.91 -2.49
C CYS A 196 17.70 7.40 -2.41
N VAL A 197 18.75 7.03 -1.68
CA VAL A 197 19.01 5.62 -1.35
C VAL A 197 18.31 5.24 -0.04
N VAL A 198 17.98 3.94 0.11
CA VAL A 198 17.22 3.43 1.27
C VAL A 198 17.84 3.85 2.61
N GLY A 199 19.19 3.84 2.73
CA GLY A 199 19.87 4.25 3.96
C GLY A 199 19.65 5.71 4.38
N GLU A 200 19.26 6.58 3.45
CA GLU A 200 18.94 8.00 3.74
C GLU A 200 17.54 8.17 4.32
N LEU A 201 16.72 7.12 4.31
CA LEU A 201 15.42 7.10 4.97
C LEU A 201 15.53 6.86 6.47
N ALA A 202 16.70 6.48 6.98
CA ALA A 202 16.96 6.39 8.40
C ALA A 202 16.71 7.75 9.09
N GLY A 203 15.95 7.74 10.19
CA GLY A 203 15.50 8.96 10.85
C GLY A 203 14.18 9.53 10.29
N SER A 204 13.54 8.93 9.30
CA SER A 204 12.16 9.27 8.93
C SER A 204 11.19 8.96 10.06
N LEU A 205 10.05 9.64 10.06
CA LEU A 205 8.93 9.35 10.96
C LEU A 205 7.80 8.72 10.16
N MET A 206 7.38 7.50 10.52
CA MET A 206 6.13 6.92 10.02
C MET A 206 4.99 7.25 10.99
N VAL A 207 3.93 7.86 10.49
CA VAL A 207 2.68 8.09 11.20
C VAL A 207 1.65 7.11 10.69
N GLY A 208 1.14 6.23 11.54
CA GLY A 208 0.22 5.16 11.15
C GLY A 208 -0.68 4.73 12.29
N ASP A 209 -1.72 3.96 11.97
CA ASP A 209 -2.69 3.43 12.94
C ASP A 209 -2.51 1.94 13.21
N ARG A 210 -1.56 1.28 12.51
CA ARG A 210 -1.33 -0.17 12.59
C ARG A 210 0.13 -0.48 12.94
N ILE A 211 0.31 -1.19 14.05
CA ILE A 211 1.66 -1.60 14.51
C ILE A 211 2.25 -2.68 13.61
N ASP A 212 1.40 -3.60 13.13
CA ASP A 212 1.79 -4.75 12.31
C ASP A 212 2.21 -4.38 10.87
N THR A 213 1.78 -3.24 10.36
CA THR A 213 2.19 -2.73 9.05
C THR A 213 3.05 -1.47 9.18
N ASP A 214 2.51 -0.38 9.74
CA ASP A 214 3.18 0.92 9.80
C ASP A 214 4.36 0.92 10.78
N GLY A 215 4.18 0.30 11.95
CA GLY A 215 5.24 0.17 12.95
C GLY A 215 6.41 -0.67 12.43
N GLN A 216 6.12 -1.81 11.81
CA GLN A 216 7.15 -2.64 11.19
C GLN A 216 7.78 -1.94 9.97
N PHE A 217 7.02 -1.15 9.21
CA PHE A 217 7.55 -0.36 8.11
C PHE A 217 8.52 0.71 8.60
N ALA A 218 8.19 1.43 9.68
CA ALA A 218 9.13 2.35 10.33
C ALA A 218 10.45 1.65 10.71
N SER A 219 10.35 0.44 11.28
CA SER A 219 11.53 -0.36 11.62
C SER A 219 12.34 -0.75 10.39
N ALA A 220 11.69 -1.14 9.30
CA ALA A 220 12.35 -1.47 8.03
C ALA A 220 13.09 -0.28 7.41
N LEU A 221 12.61 0.94 7.65
CA LEU A 221 13.26 2.19 7.24
C LEU A 221 14.43 2.59 8.16
N GLY A 222 14.56 2.00 9.35
CA GLY A 222 15.44 2.50 10.40
C GLY A 222 14.96 3.82 11.01
N GLY A 223 13.65 4.09 10.92
CA GLY A 223 12.99 5.31 11.34
C GLY A 223 12.23 5.16 12.67
N SER A 224 11.52 6.21 13.04
CA SER A 224 10.63 6.25 14.20
C SER A 224 9.18 6.00 13.80
N PHE A 225 8.36 5.54 14.77
CA PHE A 225 6.93 5.31 14.56
C PHE A 225 6.10 6.17 15.52
N ALA A 226 5.12 6.89 14.98
CA ALA A 226 4.09 7.59 15.74
C ALA A 226 2.75 6.89 15.52
N LEU A 227 2.25 6.20 16.54
CA LEU A 227 0.96 5.54 16.51
C LEU A 227 -0.16 6.55 16.71
N VAL A 228 -1.10 6.65 15.76
CA VAL A 228 -2.38 7.31 15.95
C VAL A 228 -3.46 6.27 16.28
N ARG A 229 -4.41 6.64 17.15
CA ARG A 229 -5.45 5.73 17.63
C ARG A 229 -6.83 6.07 17.04
N THR A 230 -6.81 6.57 15.82
CA THR A 230 -8.00 7.01 15.09
C THR A 230 -8.51 5.98 14.08
N GLY A 231 -7.77 4.87 13.90
CA GLY A 231 -8.10 3.82 12.94
C GLY A 231 -8.23 2.43 13.58
N VAL A 232 -7.44 1.46 13.12
CA VAL A 232 -7.52 0.05 13.52
C VAL A 232 -7.10 -0.15 14.98
N THR A 233 -6.04 0.51 15.44
CA THR A 233 -5.61 0.45 16.83
C THR A 233 -6.49 1.37 17.69
N SER A 234 -7.38 0.78 18.48
CA SER A 234 -8.32 1.53 19.32
C SER A 234 -7.63 2.27 20.49
N PRO A 235 -8.24 3.33 21.02
CA PRO A 235 -7.69 4.10 22.16
C PRO A 235 -7.37 3.28 23.40
N GLY A 236 -8.09 2.17 23.63
CA GLY A 236 -7.87 1.28 24.78
C GLY A 236 -6.95 0.09 24.53
N ALA A 237 -6.43 -0.08 23.30
CA ALA A 237 -5.56 -1.19 22.98
C ALA A 237 -4.24 -1.10 23.75
N HIS A 238 -3.83 -2.21 24.38
CA HIS A 238 -2.50 -2.31 25.00
C HIS A 238 -1.44 -2.42 23.88
N VAL A 239 -0.49 -1.51 23.89
CA VAL A 239 0.63 -1.48 22.94
C VAL A 239 1.90 -1.77 23.74
N ALA A 240 2.57 -2.86 23.42
CA ALA A 240 3.84 -3.21 24.05
C ALA A 240 5.00 -2.51 23.31
N GLY A 241 5.95 -1.93 24.05
CA GLY A 241 7.18 -1.34 23.51
C GLY A 241 7.19 0.20 23.45
N ASP A 242 8.30 0.75 22.98
CA ASP A 242 8.56 2.20 22.87
C ASP A 242 7.86 2.78 21.62
N VAL A 243 6.54 2.81 21.63
CA VAL A 243 5.76 3.48 20.60
C VAL A 243 5.39 4.86 21.13
N ALA A 244 5.85 5.91 20.46
CA ALA A 244 5.40 7.27 20.74
C ALA A 244 3.89 7.37 20.48
N VAL A 245 3.11 7.78 21.47
CA VAL A 245 1.65 7.91 21.43
C VAL A 245 1.26 9.37 21.34
#